data_713fda328227103d860b51c8eab10a51
#
_entry.id   713fda328227103d860b51c8eab10a51
#
_cell.length_a   1.000
_cell.length_b   1.000
_cell.length_c   1.000
_cell.angle_alpha   90.00
_cell.angle_beta   90.00
_cell.angle_gamma   90.00
#
_symmetry.space_group_name_H-M   'P 1'
#
loop_
_entity.id
_entity.type
_entity.pdbx_description
1 polymer ?
#
loop_
_entity_poly.entity_id
_entity_poly.type
_entity_poly.pdbx_seq_one_letter_code
_entity_poly.pdbx_strand_id
1 'polypeptide(L)'
;MKQNRIFRLTAVLLALALSFGAVSAQDLPRYKKIVKQLSSARYQGRGYARDGVRKAGQYIAKEFEKAGVDEVTLQPFTLDINTFNGAMEMWADGKKLVPGIDFSMREYSPGVHGEFPVYHVDTLNFDEEKLFADLAKPENANCLVCCEFWFTYKHRAAFSKLQKAGACPNAGLLYEWTSPIKFYKAYGEKVVDKPIIWVTPEAIAGVKSVKVNVDNTFLKGYETENVIAKVEGRRHDGCYVFTAHYDHLGNLGKKVYYPGANDNASGTAAIITLAKHYAEHRPEYDMYFVAFSGEDANLRGSTWFTEHPVVPLTQIRYLFNLDMIGDDNPVQYCEVSDAGMAKYPLFEQVNREQGLFESLNRGDLAANSDHYPFAVRGVPCIFLENQEGSAFPFYHTPNDNVKTVRFDSYEPVFKLVMGFIERDSR
;
A
#
# COMPACT_ATOMS: atom_id res chain seq x y z
N MET A 1 56.85 -17.48 14.76
CA MET A 1 56.14 -16.18 14.58
C MET A 1 55.03 -16.19 13.51
N LYS A 2 54.96 -17.09 12.54
CA LYS A 2 53.90 -17.17 11.52
C LYS A 2 52.61 -17.86 12.02
N GLN A 3 52.65 -18.81 12.93
CA GLN A 3 51.47 -19.52 13.44
C GLN A 3 50.53 -18.64 14.32
N ASN A 4 51.10 -17.71 15.08
CA ASN A 4 50.28 -16.82 15.93
C ASN A 4 49.50 -15.73 15.21
N ARG A 5 49.86 -15.42 13.93
CA ARG A 5 49.10 -14.46 13.10
C ARG A 5 47.84 -15.09 12.47
N ILE A 6 47.91 -16.36 12.09
CA ILE A 6 46.79 -17.08 11.48
C ILE A 6 45.70 -17.32 12.52
N PHE A 7 46.05 -17.68 13.78
CA PHE A 7 45.11 -17.87 14.86
C PHE A 7 44.38 -16.57 15.29
N ARG A 8 45.06 -15.41 15.20
CA ARG A 8 44.44 -14.10 15.48
C ARG A 8 43.51 -13.64 14.37
N LEU A 9 43.79 -13.88 13.10
CA LEU A 9 42.90 -13.57 11.97
C LEU A 9 41.64 -14.45 11.97
N THR A 10 41.76 -15.75 12.27
CA THR A 10 40.64 -16.66 12.35
C THR A 10 39.73 -16.35 13.56
N ALA A 11 40.31 -15.96 14.69
CA ALA A 11 39.51 -15.56 15.87
C ALA A 11 38.78 -14.23 15.67
N VAL A 12 39.36 -13.28 14.95
CA VAL A 12 38.68 -12.01 14.60
C VAL A 12 37.57 -12.21 13.57
N LEU A 13 37.76 -13.09 12.59
CA LEU A 13 36.74 -13.45 11.59
C LEU A 13 35.59 -14.27 12.24
N LEU A 14 35.88 -15.15 13.20
CA LEU A 14 34.86 -15.88 13.97
C LEU A 14 34.10 -14.95 14.93
N ALA A 15 34.76 -13.97 15.55
CA ALA A 15 34.12 -13.00 16.43
C ALA A 15 33.20 -12.02 15.65
N LEU A 16 33.58 -11.63 14.43
CA LEU A 16 32.74 -10.85 13.52
C LEU A 16 31.54 -11.67 13.00
N ALA A 17 31.70 -12.95 12.68
CA ALA A 17 30.61 -13.82 12.25
C ALA A 17 29.60 -14.13 13.40
N LEU A 18 30.06 -14.20 14.65
CA LEU A 18 29.20 -14.45 15.82
C LEU A 18 28.40 -13.23 16.26
N SER A 19 28.85 -12.00 15.94
CA SER A 19 28.10 -10.78 16.28
C SER A 19 26.90 -10.51 15.34
N PHE A 20 26.93 -11.02 14.10
CA PHE A 20 25.82 -10.84 13.14
C PHE A 20 24.64 -11.82 13.35
N GLY A 21 24.87 -12.99 13.95
CA GLY A 21 23.84 -14.04 14.09
C GLY A 21 22.86 -13.83 15.25
N ALA A 22 23.22 -13.03 16.25
CA ALA A 22 22.43 -12.95 17.49
C ALA A 22 21.41 -11.78 17.51
N VAL A 23 21.61 -10.75 16.69
CA VAL A 23 20.80 -9.51 16.74
C VAL A 23 19.45 -9.67 16.04
N SER A 24 19.39 -10.43 14.93
CA SER A 24 18.19 -10.53 14.10
C SER A 24 17.09 -11.38 14.75
N ALA A 25 17.42 -12.45 15.47
CA ALA A 25 16.45 -13.34 16.11
C ALA A 25 15.64 -12.67 17.24
N GLN A 26 16.17 -11.62 17.86
CA GLN A 26 15.51 -10.94 18.99
C GLN A 26 14.39 -9.98 18.55
N ASP A 27 14.45 -9.43 17.35
CA ASP A 27 13.47 -8.44 16.86
C ASP A 27 12.29 -9.05 16.10
N LEU A 28 12.39 -10.29 15.60
CA LEU A 28 11.29 -10.97 14.91
C LEU A 28 10.01 -11.08 15.77
N PRO A 29 10.05 -11.38 17.07
CA PRO A 29 8.87 -11.35 17.94
C PRO A 29 8.23 -9.95 18.01
N ARG A 30 9.03 -8.87 18.08
CA ARG A 30 8.54 -7.49 18.06
C ARG A 30 7.91 -7.16 16.72
N TYR A 31 8.56 -7.47 15.61
CA TYR A 31 8.04 -7.31 14.27
C TYR A 31 6.65 -7.95 14.12
N LYS A 32 6.53 -9.26 14.44
CA LYS A 32 5.26 -9.99 14.39
C LYS A 32 4.18 -9.35 15.28
N LYS A 33 4.56 -8.85 16.45
CA LYS A 33 3.64 -8.17 17.38
C LYS A 33 3.11 -6.88 16.77
N ILE A 34 3.95 -6.08 16.12
CA ILE A 34 3.55 -4.82 15.50
C ILE A 34 2.63 -5.08 14.31
N VAL A 35 2.98 -6.03 13.41
CA VAL A 35 2.12 -6.43 12.28
C VAL A 35 0.74 -6.86 12.80
N LYS A 36 0.69 -7.77 13.78
CA LYS A 36 -0.56 -8.24 14.39
C LYS A 36 -1.37 -7.09 14.99
N GLN A 37 -0.71 -6.12 15.62
CA GLN A 37 -1.37 -4.97 16.22
C GLN A 37 -1.97 -4.07 15.16
N LEU A 38 -1.19 -3.64 14.16
CA LEU A 38 -1.62 -2.72 13.11
C LEU A 38 -2.73 -3.30 12.22
N SER A 39 -2.71 -4.60 11.95
CA SER A 39 -3.76 -5.29 11.17
C SER A 39 -4.99 -5.70 11.99
N SER A 40 -5.04 -5.36 13.29
CA SER A 40 -6.19 -5.71 14.14
C SER A 40 -7.42 -4.85 13.87
N ALA A 41 -8.59 -5.37 14.22
CA ALA A 41 -9.87 -4.66 14.11
C ALA A 41 -9.91 -3.32 14.87
N ARG A 42 -9.02 -3.09 15.85
CA ARG A 42 -8.88 -1.83 16.58
C ARG A 42 -8.61 -0.64 15.65
N TYR A 43 -7.83 -0.86 14.59
CA TYR A 43 -7.43 0.18 13.65
C TYR A 43 -8.33 0.25 12.41
N GLN A 44 -9.38 -0.57 12.35
CA GLN A 44 -10.40 -0.49 11.32
C GLN A 44 -9.81 -0.39 9.90
N GLY A 45 -8.79 -1.22 9.62
CA GLY A 45 -8.09 -1.20 8.34
C GLY A 45 -7.27 0.07 8.08
N ARG A 46 -6.86 0.78 9.13
CA ARG A 46 -6.05 2.02 9.06
C ARG A 46 -6.54 3.05 8.06
N GLY A 47 -7.85 3.01 7.77
CA GLY A 47 -8.50 3.96 6.87
C GLY A 47 -8.92 5.25 7.58
N TYR A 48 -9.43 6.19 6.80
CA TYR A 48 -9.75 7.54 7.22
C TYR A 48 -11.08 7.64 7.98
N ALA A 49 -12.00 6.73 7.72
CA ALA A 49 -13.21 6.60 8.51
C ALA A 49 -12.89 5.99 9.89
N ARG A 50 -13.68 6.38 10.91
CA ARG A 50 -13.60 5.85 12.29
C ARG A 50 -12.22 6.00 12.94
N ASP A 51 -11.44 7.00 12.51
CA ASP A 51 -10.12 7.32 13.06
C ASP A 51 -9.09 6.18 12.97
N GLY A 52 -9.23 5.27 12.03
CA GLY A 52 -8.33 4.12 11.90
C GLY A 52 -6.88 4.55 11.70
N VAL A 53 -6.64 5.40 10.71
CA VAL A 53 -5.32 5.93 10.37
C VAL A 53 -4.73 6.75 11.53
N ARG A 54 -5.50 7.65 12.16
CA ARG A 54 -5.03 8.47 13.29
C ARG A 54 -4.61 7.61 14.49
N LYS A 55 -5.39 6.57 14.82
CA LYS A 55 -5.03 5.63 15.89
C LYS A 55 -3.75 4.86 15.57
N ALA A 56 -3.55 4.50 14.29
CA ALA A 56 -2.34 3.82 13.84
C ALA A 56 -1.12 4.74 13.94
N GLY A 57 -1.20 5.99 13.47
CA GLY A 57 -0.13 6.98 13.61
C GLY A 57 0.30 7.20 15.06
N GLN A 58 -0.68 7.37 15.98
CA GLN A 58 -0.41 7.48 17.42
C GLN A 58 0.26 6.23 18.01
N TYR A 59 -0.09 5.05 17.53
CA TYR A 59 0.58 3.83 17.95
C TYR A 59 2.01 3.75 17.43
N ILE A 60 2.23 4.10 16.17
CA ILE A 60 3.56 4.08 15.52
C ILE A 60 4.49 5.07 16.20
N ALA A 61 4.05 6.30 16.48
CA ALA A 61 4.84 7.30 17.21
C ALA A 61 5.31 6.75 18.56
N LYS A 62 4.41 6.13 19.34
CA LYS A 62 4.75 5.48 20.60
C LYS A 62 5.70 4.29 20.45
N GLU A 63 5.62 3.53 19.35
CA GLU A 63 6.55 2.42 19.12
C GLU A 63 7.94 2.94 18.73
N PHE A 64 8.05 4.07 18.01
CA PHE A 64 9.32 4.75 17.78
C PHE A 64 9.93 5.30 19.08
N GLU A 65 9.13 5.96 19.94
CA GLU A 65 9.58 6.40 21.26
C GLU A 65 10.14 5.23 22.10
N LYS A 66 9.42 4.09 22.12
CA LYS A 66 9.86 2.85 22.82
C LYS A 66 11.09 2.19 22.16
N ALA A 67 11.34 2.46 20.89
CA ALA A 67 12.55 2.03 20.22
C ALA A 67 13.79 2.77 20.68
N GLY A 68 13.62 3.92 21.38
CA GLY A 68 14.73 4.70 21.92
C GLY A 68 15.36 5.62 20.87
N VAL A 69 14.61 6.03 19.85
CA VAL A 69 15.07 7.01 18.86
C VAL A 69 15.29 8.39 19.49
N ASP A 70 16.12 9.22 18.88
CA ASP A 70 16.47 10.52 19.44
C ASP A 70 15.33 11.54 19.29
N GLU A 71 14.50 11.43 18.21
CA GLU A 71 13.40 12.36 17.96
C GLU A 71 12.23 11.64 17.27
N VAL A 72 11.00 12.04 17.62
CA VAL A 72 9.76 11.68 16.90
C VAL A 72 9.00 12.94 16.56
N THR A 73 8.77 13.17 15.27
CA THR A 73 8.05 14.34 14.73
C THR A 73 6.81 13.89 13.96
N LEU A 74 5.72 14.65 14.12
CA LEU A 74 4.51 14.49 13.32
C LEU A 74 4.47 15.58 12.26
N GLN A 75 4.28 15.20 11.00
CA GLN A 75 4.17 16.13 9.88
C GLN A 75 2.73 16.13 9.36
N PRO A 76 1.89 17.10 9.77
CA PRO A 76 0.48 17.14 9.39
C PRO A 76 0.30 17.61 7.96
N PHE A 77 -0.76 17.07 7.33
CA PHE A 77 -1.28 17.53 6.05
C PHE A 77 -2.77 17.20 5.94
N THR A 78 -3.43 17.70 4.89
CA THR A 78 -4.85 17.46 4.65
C THR A 78 -5.09 16.81 3.31
N LEU A 79 -6.19 16.06 3.24
CA LEU A 79 -6.68 15.47 2.00
C LEU A 79 -8.21 15.41 2.00
N ASP A 80 -8.80 15.44 0.81
CA ASP A 80 -10.22 15.16 0.61
C ASP A 80 -10.39 13.68 0.35
N ILE A 81 -11.39 13.04 0.95
CA ILE A 81 -11.56 11.60 0.81
C ILE A 81 -13.03 11.17 0.89
N ASN A 82 -13.45 10.35 -0.07
CA ASN A 82 -14.74 9.68 -0.05
C ASN A 82 -14.63 8.32 0.65
N THR A 83 -15.57 8.01 1.54
CA THR A 83 -15.56 6.78 2.33
C THR A 83 -16.93 6.09 2.29
N PHE A 84 -16.94 4.76 2.51
CA PHE A 84 -18.15 3.93 2.50
C PHE A 84 -18.32 3.20 3.84
N ASN A 85 -18.47 3.94 4.94
CA ASN A 85 -18.50 3.42 6.30
C ASN A 85 -19.90 3.25 6.88
N GLY A 86 -20.96 3.54 6.08
CA GLY A 86 -22.37 3.45 6.44
C GLY A 86 -23.04 2.13 6.05
N ALA A 87 -24.22 2.19 5.45
CA ALA A 87 -24.85 1.03 4.82
C ALA A 87 -23.99 0.54 3.65
N MET A 88 -23.93 -0.77 3.46
CA MET A 88 -23.18 -1.41 2.38
C MET A 88 -23.84 -2.74 2.07
N GLU A 89 -24.92 -2.70 1.32
CA GLU A 89 -25.75 -3.86 1.04
C GLU A 89 -26.17 -3.87 -0.43
N MET A 90 -26.12 -5.04 -1.06
CA MET A 90 -26.58 -5.27 -2.42
C MET A 90 -27.20 -6.66 -2.55
N TRP A 91 -28.22 -6.75 -3.38
CA TRP A 91 -28.89 -8.01 -3.77
C TRP A 91 -28.97 -8.06 -5.28
N ALA A 92 -28.69 -9.21 -5.86
CA ALA A 92 -28.83 -9.52 -7.27
C ALA A 92 -29.94 -10.57 -7.45
N ASP A 93 -31.02 -10.22 -8.14
CA ASP A 93 -32.25 -11.03 -8.26
C ASP A 93 -32.70 -11.67 -6.91
N GLY A 94 -32.65 -10.86 -5.83
CA GLY A 94 -33.01 -11.28 -4.47
C GLY A 94 -31.92 -12.01 -3.69
N LYS A 95 -30.83 -12.43 -4.29
CA LYS A 95 -29.68 -13.04 -3.61
C LYS A 95 -28.80 -11.97 -3.01
N LYS A 96 -28.57 -12.01 -1.70
CA LYS A 96 -27.68 -11.06 -1.02
C LYS A 96 -26.22 -11.28 -1.38
N LEU A 97 -25.55 -10.23 -1.80
CA LEU A 97 -24.12 -10.20 -2.10
C LEU A 97 -23.29 -9.79 -0.87
N VAL A 98 -22.03 -10.21 -0.84
CA VAL A 98 -21.09 -9.95 0.26
C VAL A 98 -20.15 -8.81 -0.12
N PRO A 99 -20.17 -7.66 0.60
CA PRO A 99 -19.25 -6.56 0.32
C PRO A 99 -17.79 -6.98 0.54
N GLY A 100 -16.90 -6.54 -0.34
CA GLY A 100 -15.48 -6.90 -0.32
C GLY A 100 -15.16 -8.31 -0.85
N ILE A 101 -16.18 -9.08 -1.24
CA ILE A 101 -16.06 -10.40 -1.86
C ILE A 101 -16.74 -10.40 -3.23
N ASP A 102 -18.06 -10.10 -3.26
CA ASP A 102 -18.87 -10.13 -4.48
C ASP A 102 -18.97 -8.75 -5.14
N PHE A 103 -18.91 -7.68 -4.33
CA PHE A 103 -19.00 -6.30 -4.81
C PHE A 103 -18.24 -5.31 -3.93
N SER A 104 -17.92 -4.15 -4.50
CA SER A 104 -17.32 -3.00 -3.87
C SER A 104 -17.80 -1.71 -4.55
N MET A 105 -17.43 -0.55 -4.03
CA MET A 105 -17.69 0.74 -4.67
C MET A 105 -16.42 1.27 -5.31
N ARG A 106 -16.56 2.01 -6.40
CA ARG A 106 -15.44 2.81 -6.88
C ARG A 106 -15.19 3.97 -5.92
N GLU A 107 -13.93 4.29 -5.67
CA GLU A 107 -13.48 5.25 -4.65
C GLU A 107 -14.15 6.63 -4.74
N TYR A 108 -14.48 7.08 -5.93
CA TYR A 108 -15.14 8.37 -6.18
C TYR A 108 -16.66 8.27 -6.43
N SER A 109 -17.26 7.13 -6.16
CA SER A 109 -18.69 6.90 -6.35
C SER A 109 -19.52 7.62 -5.27
N PRO A 110 -20.67 8.22 -5.60
CA PRO A 110 -21.67 8.55 -4.60
C PRO A 110 -22.30 7.31 -3.98
N GLY A 111 -23.00 7.48 -2.88
CA GLY A 111 -23.93 6.48 -2.36
C GLY A 111 -25.08 6.21 -3.34
N VAL A 112 -25.75 5.08 -3.15
CA VAL A 112 -26.85 4.66 -4.03
C VAL A 112 -27.90 3.86 -3.25
N HIS A 113 -29.17 4.22 -3.44
CA HIS A 113 -30.30 3.60 -2.77
C HIS A 113 -31.43 3.34 -3.77
N GLY A 114 -31.91 2.12 -3.84
CA GLY A 114 -33.01 1.78 -4.72
C GLY A 114 -32.94 0.36 -5.28
N GLU A 115 -33.88 0.10 -6.18
CA GLU A 115 -33.93 -1.10 -6.98
C GLU A 115 -33.87 -0.72 -8.45
N PHE A 116 -33.00 -1.37 -9.20
CA PHE A 116 -32.61 -0.97 -10.55
C PHE A 116 -32.62 -2.18 -11.49
N PRO A 117 -33.20 -2.07 -12.69
CA PRO A 117 -32.93 -3.01 -13.78
C PRO A 117 -31.45 -3.03 -14.11
N VAL A 118 -30.96 -4.16 -14.60
CA VAL A 118 -29.58 -4.29 -15.10
C VAL A 118 -29.61 -4.38 -16.62
N TYR A 119 -28.91 -3.46 -17.28
CA TYR A 119 -28.69 -3.48 -18.72
C TYR A 119 -27.29 -4.05 -18.99
N HIS A 120 -27.22 -5.26 -19.53
CA HIS A 120 -25.95 -5.89 -19.92
C HIS A 120 -25.54 -5.43 -21.32
N VAL A 121 -24.33 -4.86 -21.42
CA VAL A 121 -23.77 -4.41 -22.71
C VAL A 121 -23.35 -5.61 -23.54
N ASP A 122 -23.82 -5.68 -24.79
CA ASP A 122 -23.30 -6.64 -25.77
C ASP A 122 -21.90 -6.21 -26.23
N THR A 123 -20.86 -6.80 -25.64
CA THR A 123 -19.46 -6.48 -25.94
C THR A 123 -18.97 -7.11 -27.25
N LEU A 124 -19.65 -8.15 -27.75
CA LEU A 124 -19.28 -8.84 -28.98
C LEU A 124 -19.74 -8.05 -30.22
N ASN A 125 -20.94 -7.43 -30.13
CA ASN A 125 -21.53 -6.64 -31.21
C ASN A 125 -21.74 -5.19 -30.75
N PHE A 126 -20.70 -4.59 -30.16
CA PHE A 126 -20.79 -3.26 -29.58
C PHE A 126 -20.97 -2.18 -30.64
N ASP A 127 -22.04 -1.41 -30.46
CA ASP A 127 -22.35 -0.22 -31.22
C ASP A 127 -22.74 0.89 -30.24
N GLU A 128 -21.99 2.00 -30.25
CA GLU A 128 -22.22 3.13 -29.32
C GLU A 128 -23.57 3.81 -29.56
N GLU A 129 -23.98 4.01 -30.80
CA GLU A 129 -25.25 4.67 -31.14
C GLU A 129 -26.41 3.80 -30.69
N LYS A 130 -26.34 2.49 -30.94
CA LYS A 130 -27.32 1.53 -30.46
C LYS A 130 -27.40 1.50 -28.94
N LEU A 131 -26.26 1.50 -28.22
CA LEU A 131 -26.26 1.55 -26.77
C LEU A 131 -27.05 2.75 -26.24
N PHE A 132 -26.76 3.96 -26.73
CA PHE A 132 -27.48 5.16 -26.30
C PHE A 132 -28.94 5.17 -26.70
N ALA A 133 -29.28 4.67 -27.89
CA ALA A 133 -30.65 4.51 -28.35
C ALA A 133 -31.44 3.50 -27.47
N ASP A 134 -30.82 2.39 -27.09
CA ASP A 134 -31.43 1.40 -26.20
C ASP A 134 -31.63 1.96 -24.78
N LEU A 135 -30.65 2.69 -24.23
CA LEU A 135 -30.76 3.29 -22.90
C LEU A 135 -31.79 4.45 -22.84
N ALA A 136 -32.13 5.05 -23.98
CA ALA A 136 -33.18 6.08 -24.08
C ALA A 136 -34.59 5.49 -24.03
N LYS A 137 -34.76 4.18 -24.21
CA LYS A 137 -36.08 3.54 -24.16
C LYS A 137 -36.64 3.53 -22.71
N PRO A 138 -37.97 3.72 -22.54
CA PRO A 138 -38.58 3.77 -21.20
C PRO A 138 -38.29 2.54 -20.34
N GLU A 139 -38.25 1.34 -20.93
CA GLU A 139 -37.98 0.08 -20.24
C GLU A 139 -36.55 -0.01 -19.68
N ASN A 140 -35.59 0.73 -20.26
CA ASN A 140 -34.18 0.77 -19.82
C ASN A 140 -33.87 2.06 -19.03
N ALA A 141 -34.84 2.93 -18.87
CA ALA A 141 -34.66 4.12 -18.04
C ALA A 141 -34.34 3.73 -16.60
N ASN A 142 -33.43 4.47 -15.96
CA ASN A 142 -33.02 4.23 -14.58
C ASN A 142 -32.36 2.86 -14.34
N CYS A 143 -31.79 2.20 -15.36
CA CYS A 143 -31.03 0.97 -15.20
C CYS A 143 -29.61 1.24 -14.67
N LEU A 144 -28.97 0.23 -14.09
CA LEU A 144 -27.51 0.15 -13.94
C LEU A 144 -26.92 -0.57 -15.17
N VAL A 145 -25.98 0.09 -15.86
CA VAL A 145 -25.34 -0.44 -17.07
C VAL A 145 -24.17 -1.32 -16.65
N CYS A 146 -24.27 -2.62 -16.97
CA CYS A 146 -23.29 -3.65 -16.63
C CYS A 146 -22.36 -3.92 -17.81
N CYS A 147 -21.04 -3.89 -17.55
CA CYS A 147 -20.03 -4.18 -18.56
C CYS A 147 -18.70 -4.59 -17.94
N GLU A 148 -17.92 -5.38 -18.64
CA GLU A 148 -16.56 -5.76 -18.27
C GLU A 148 -15.65 -4.51 -18.24
N PHE A 149 -14.82 -4.37 -17.19
CA PHE A 149 -14.04 -3.16 -16.94
C PHE A 149 -13.06 -2.82 -18.06
N TRP A 150 -12.29 -3.78 -18.55
CA TRP A 150 -11.30 -3.51 -19.58
C TRP A 150 -11.95 -3.11 -20.91
N PHE A 151 -13.16 -3.61 -21.17
CA PHE A 151 -13.96 -3.16 -22.30
C PHE A 151 -14.36 -1.68 -22.12
N THR A 152 -14.81 -1.29 -20.93
CA THR A 152 -15.17 0.12 -20.65
C THR A 152 -13.97 1.05 -20.75
N TYR A 153 -12.78 0.59 -20.34
CA TYR A 153 -11.53 1.34 -20.49
C TYR A 153 -11.17 1.56 -21.96
N LYS A 154 -11.33 0.53 -22.79
CA LYS A 154 -11.12 0.62 -24.25
C LYS A 154 -12.10 1.59 -24.91
N HIS A 155 -13.34 1.67 -24.43
CA HIS A 155 -14.42 2.54 -24.92
C HIS A 155 -14.70 3.72 -23.96
N ARG A 156 -13.68 4.24 -23.29
CA ARG A 156 -13.79 5.22 -22.22
C ARG A 156 -14.59 6.49 -22.56
N ALA A 157 -14.61 6.92 -23.82
CA ALA A 157 -15.37 8.09 -24.26
C ALA A 157 -16.89 7.89 -24.10
N ALA A 158 -17.42 6.74 -24.53
CA ALA A 158 -18.82 6.38 -24.36
C ALA A 158 -19.19 6.21 -22.89
N PHE A 159 -18.41 5.42 -22.13
CA PHE A 159 -18.69 5.15 -20.71
C PHE A 159 -18.53 6.38 -19.81
N SER A 160 -17.68 7.34 -20.16
CA SER A 160 -17.60 8.64 -19.48
C SER A 160 -18.88 9.48 -19.64
N LYS A 161 -19.57 9.38 -20.77
CA LYS A 161 -20.89 10.03 -20.94
C LYS A 161 -21.94 9.42 -20.02
N LEU A 162 -21.91 8.08 -19.81
CA LEU A 162 -22.85 7.39 -18.92
C LEU A 162 -22.69 7.78 -17.44
N GLN A 163 -21.53 8.27 -17.03
CA GLN A 163 -21.24 8.71 -15.66
C GLN A 163 -21.77 10.12 -15.36
N LYS A 164 -22.08 10.93 -16.38
CA LYS A 164 -22.49 12.33 -16.21
C LYS A 164 -23.99 12.45 -15.99
N ALA A 165 -24.38 13.30 -15.04
CA ALA A 165 -25.78 13.65 -14.86
C ALA A 165 -26.37 14.27 -16.14
N GLY A 166 -27.60 13.89 -16.48
CA GLY A 166 -28.33 14.44 -17.64
C GLY A 166 -27.86 13.98 -19.02
N ALA A 167 -26.72 13.29 -19.13
CA ALA A 167 -26.21 12.82 -20.42
C ALA A 167 -26.92 11.55 -20.93
N CYS A 168 -27.42 10.71 -20.03
CA CYS A 168 -28.13 9.46 -20.32
C CYS A 168 -29.08 9.14 -19.14
N PRO A 169 -30.24 8.50 -19.37
CA PRO A 169 -31.21 8.21 -18.29
C PRO A 169 -30.82 7.06 -17.36
N ASN A 170 -29.68 6.37 -17.57
CA ASN A 170 -29.20 5.33 -16.69
C ASN A 170 -28.92 5.84 -15.27
N ALA A 171 -29.15 4.99 -14.26
CA ALA A 171 -28.93 5.33 -12.84
C ALA A 171 -27.46 5.31 -12.43
N GLY A 172 -26.62 4.48 -13.07
CA GLY A 172 -25.20 4.31 -12.77
C GLY A 172 -24.60 3.15 -13.54
N LEU A 173 -23.47 2.63 -13.02
CA LEU A 173 -22.68 1.61 -13.70
C LEU A 173 -22.36 0.45 -12.77
N LEU A 174 -22.35 -0.76 -13.34
CA LEU A 174 -21.81 -1.98 -12.74
C LEU A 174 -20.61 -2.41 -13.59
N TYR A 175 -19.41 -2.37 -13.01
CA TYR A 175 -18.23 -2.84 -13.70
C TYR A 175 -17.83 -4.24 -13.22
N GLU A 176 -17.87 -5.20 -14.13
CA GLU A 176 -17.33 -6.52 -13.86
C GLU A 176 -15.82 -6.45 -13.71
N TRP A 177 -15.32 -6.92 -12.57
CA TRP A 177 -13.91 -6.89 -12.19
C TRP A 177 -13.45 -8.25 -11.71
N THR A 178 -12.25 -8.34 -11.15
CA THR A 178 -11.65 -9.59 -10.68
C THR A 178 -12.49 -10.35 -9.63
N SER A 179 -12.28 -11.67 -9.54
CA SER A 179 -12.80 -12.51 -8.47
C SER A 179 -11.64 -13.07 -7.64
N PRO A 180 -11.60 -12.86 -6.29
CA PRO A 180 -12.52 -12.01 -5.52
C PRO A 180 -12.38 -10.54 -5.88
N ILE A 181 -13.41 -9.76 -5.56
CA ILE A 181 -13.37 -8.32 -5.81
C ILE A 181 -12.27 -7.65 -4.97
N LYS A 182 -11.46 -6.83 -5.62
CA LYS A 182 -10.46 -6.00 -4.95
C LYS A 182 -11.02 -4.61 -4.70
N PHE A 183 -10.77 -4.05 -3.52
CA PHE A 183 -11.06 -2.64 -3.25
C PHE A 183 -9.83 -1.84 -3.65
N TYR A 184 -9.84 -1.34 -4.87
CA TYR A 184 -8.63 -0.84 -5.53
C TYR A 184 -7.98 0.35 -4.84
N LYS A 185 -8.79 1.31 -4.31
CA LYS A 185 -8.31 2.49 -3.57
C LYS A 185 -9.34 2.93 -2.53
N ALA A 186 -8.88 3.37 -1.37
CA ALA A 186 -9.70 4.01 -0.35
C ALA A 186 -10.05 5.48 -0.66
N TYR A 187 -9.60 6.00 -1.77
CA TYR A 187 -9.45 7.42 -2.01
C TYR A 187 -10.22 7.92 -3.21
N GLY A 188 -11.05 8.93 -2.98
CA GLY A 188 -11.68 9.72 -4.01
C GLY A 188 -11.63 11.20 -3.64
N GLU A 189 -10.83 12.02 -4.34
CA GLU A 189 -10.75 13.47 -4.13
C GLU A 189 -12.04 14.21 -4.46
N LYS A 190 -12.93 13.56 -5.17
CA LYS A 190 -14.22 14.09 -5.59
C LYS A 190 -15.24 12.97 -5.71
N VAL A 191 -16.49 13.33 -5.67
CA VAL A 191 -17.60 12.40 -5.94
C VAL A 191 -18.13 12.69 -7.34
N VAL A 192 -18.31 11.64 -8.15
CA VAL A 192 -18.92 11.74 -9.49
C VAL A 192 -20.45 11.76 -9.40
N ASP A 193 -21.12 12.08 -10.53
CA ASP A 193 -22.57 12.31 -10.54
C ASP A 193 -23.38 11.02 -10.31
N LYS A 194 -22.90 9.88 -10.81
CA LYS A 194 -23.60 8.60 -10.76
C LYS A 194 -22.76 7.49 -10.12
N PRO A 195 -23.40 6.55 -9.41
CA PRO A 195 -22.70 5.45 -8.75
C PRO A 195 -21.99 4.54 -9.74
N ILE A 196 -20.82 4.07 -9.31
CA ILE A 196 -20.04 3.04 -9.99
C ILE A 196 -19.75 1.95 -8.98
N ILE A 197 -20.24 0.76 -9.25
CA ILE A 197 -20.14 -0.40 -8.40
C ILE A 197 -19.25 -1.43 -9.11
N TRP A 198 -18.23 -1.92 -8.42
CA TRP A 198 -17.47 -3.09 -8.83
C TRP A 198 -18.21 -4.35 -8.44
N VAL A 199 -18.34 -5.30 -9.35
CA VAL A 199 -18.96 -6.61 -9.09
C VAL A 199 -18.10 -7.71 -9.66
N THR A 200 -18.13 -8.90 -9.05
CA THR A 200 -17.52 -10.07 -9.67
C THR A 200 -18.39 -10.57 -10.83
N PRO A 201 -17.82 -11.14 -11.89
CA PRO A 201 -18.58 -11.72 -12.99
C PRO A 201 -19.62 -12.74 -12.51
N GLU A 202 -19.25 -13.58 -11.54
CA GLU A 202 -20.13 -14.62 -10.99
C GLU A 202 -21.34 -14.06 -10.23
N ALA A 203 -21.19 -12.88 -9.63
CA ALA A 203 -22.25 -12.24 -8.86
C ALA A 203 -23.30 -11.57 -9.75
N ILE A 204 -22.93 -11.20 -11.00
CA ILE A 204 -23.79 -10.37 -11.86
C ILE A 204 -24.21 -11.07 -13.17
N ALA A 205 -23.64 -12.23 -13.53
CA ALA A 205 -23.93 -12.92 -14.76
C ALA A 205 -25.43 -13.21 -14.94
N GLY A 206 -26.05 -12.60 -15.96
CA GLY A 206 -27.45 -12.78 -16.30
C GLY A 206 -28.46 -12.21 -15.30
N VAL A 207 -28.02 -11.43 -14.32
CA VAL A 207 -28.87 -10.75 -13.32
C VAL A 207 -29.74 -9.70 -14.01
N LYS A 208 -31.04 -9.69 -13.69
CA LYS A 208 -32.03 -8.77 -14.29
C LYS A 208 -32.25 -7.52 -13.44
N SER A 209 -32.13 -7.64 -12.14
CA SER A 209 -32.33 -6.52 -11.22
C SER A 209 -31.38 -6.58 -10.03
N VAL A 210 -31.02 -5.41 -9.52
CA VAL A 210 -30.26 -5.28 -8.29
C VAL A 210 -30.95 -4.31 -7.35
N LYS A 211 -30.99 -4.66 -6.06
CA LYS A 211 -31.36 -3.77 -5.00
C LYS A 211 -30.09 -3.33 -4.28
N VAL A 212 -29.88 -2.03 -4.15
CA VAL A 212 -28.65 -1.46 -3.56
C VAL A 212 -29.03 -0.51 -2.43
N ASN A 213 -28.26 -0.57 -1.34
CA ASN A 213 -28.36 0.34 -0.19
C ASN A 213 -26.93 0.63 0.29
N VAL A 214 -26.32 1.69 -0.25
CA VAL A 214 -24.93 2.06 0.03
C VAL A 214 -24.85 3.54 0.38
N ASP A 215 -24.30 3.83 1.56
CA ASP A 215 -23.99 5.18 2.00
C ASP A 215 -22.54 5.53 1.66
N ASN A 216 -22.30 6.77 1.21
CA ASN A 216 -20.96 7.36 1.21
C ASN A 216 -20.90 8.55 2.18
N THR A 217 -19.69 8.89 2.59
CA THR A 217 -19.38 10.11 3.34
C THR A 217 -18.14 10.73 2.70
N PHE A 218 -18.29 11.95 2.18
CA PHE A 218 -17.17 12.73 1.67
C PHE A 218 -16.60 13.58 2.80
N LEU A 219 -15.36 13.29 3.19
CA LEU A 219 -14.59 14.01 4.21
C LEU A 219 -13.72 15.05 3.52
N LYS A 220 -14.08 16.33 3.64
CA LYS A 220 -13.32 17.43 3.07
C LYS A 220 -12.29 17.93 4.07
N GLY A 221 -11.03 18.10 3.62
CA GLY A 221 -9.95 18.60 4.45
C GLY A 221 -9.66 17.69 5.65
N TYR A 222 -9.73 16.36 5.46
CA TYR A 222 -9.39 15.42 6.54
C TYR A 222 -7.93 15.58 6.93
N GLU A 223 -7.67 15.83 8.21
CA GLU A 223 -6.33 15.97 8.76
C GLU A 223 -5.71 14.61 9.05
N THR A 224 -4.51 14.39 8.53
CA THR A 224 -3.66 13.21 8.77
C THR A 224 -2.21 13.65 8.90
N GLU A 225 -1.29 12.71 9.16
CA GLU A 225 0.09 13.04 9.46
C GLU A 225 1.07 11.96 9.01
N ASN A 226 2.25 12.33 8.57
CA ASN A 226 3.39 11.42 8.49
C ASN A 226 4.04 11.32 9.87
N VAL A 227 4.46 10.12 10.26
CA VAL A 227 5.17 9.89 11.53
C VAL A 227 6.65 9.68 11.22
N ILE A 228 7.50 10.56 11.72
CA ILE A 228 8.92 10.62 11.41
C ILE A 228 9.72 10.37 12.67
N ALA A 229 10.62 9.40 12.65
CA ALA A 229 11.58 9.14 13.70
C ALA A 229 13.00 9.41 13.20
N LYS A 230 13.86 9.94 14.05
CA LYS A 230 15.27 10.20 13.78
C LYS A 230 16.14 9.45 14.78
N VAL A 231 17.20 8.83 14.27
CA VAL A 231 18.34 8.35 15.05
C VAL A 231 19.58 9.10 14.57
N GLU A 232 20.22 9.81 15.49
CA GLU A 232 21.43 10.59 15.19
C GLU A 232 22.62 9.66 14.92
N GLY A 233 23.32 9.92 13.82
CA GLY A 233 24.58 9.28 13.50
C GLY A 233 25.78 9.91 14.22
N ARG A 234 26.98 9.46 13.84
CA ARG A 234 28.24 10.13 14.21
C ARG A 234 28.53 11.32 13.30
N ARG A 235 27.93 11.33 12.11
CA ARG A 235 28.07 12.33 11.05
C ARG A 235 26.70 12.84 10.65
N HIS A 236 26.62 14.16 10.38
CA HIS A 236 25.37 14.85 10.02
C HIS A 236 25.44 15.50 8.63
N ASP A 237 26.43 15.12 7.81
CA ASP A 237 26.61 15.61 6.45
C ASP A 237 25.92 14.74 5.38
N GLY A 238 25.05 13.84 5.80
CA GLY A 238 24.20 12.99 5.00
C GLY A 238 23.33 12.10 5.88
N CYS A 239 22.32 11.48 5.28
CA CYS A 239 21.43 10.56 5.99
C CYS A 239 20.98 9.41 5.12
N TYR A 240 20.50 8.34 5.75
CA TYR A 240 19.70 7.29 5.11
C TYR A 240 18.25 7.43 5.56
N VAL A 241 17.33 7.11 4.66
CA VAL A 241 15.90 7.22 4.93
C VAL A 241 15.23 5.87 4.69
N PHE A 242 14.45 5.39 5.65
CA PHE A 242 13.60 4.22 5.53
C PHE A 242 12.14 4.67 5.50
N THR A 243 11.38 4.20 4.53
CA THR A 243 9.98 4.56 4.37
C THR A 243 9.08 3.34 4.30
N ALA A 244 7.87 3.47 4.80
CA ALA A 244 6.76 2.55 4.63
C ALA A 244 5.47 3.30 4.87
N HIS A 245 4.38 2.97 4.18
CA HIS A 245 3.09 3.58 4.51
C HIS A 245 2.38 2.82 5.62
N TYR A 246 1.54 3.54 6.38
CA TYR A 246 0.79 2.96 7.48
C TYR A 246 -0.73 3.09 7.34
N ASP A 247 -1.22 3.94 6.44
CA ASP A 247 -2.63 3.94 6.07
C ASP A 247 -2.97 2.67 5.27
N HIS A 248 -4.26 2.40 5.10
CA HIS A 248 -4.74 1.35 4.23
C HIS A 248 -6.22 1.57 3.92
N LEU A 249 -6.86 0.64 3.22
CA LEU A 249 -8.17 0.78 2.60
C LEU A 249 -9.36 1.02 3.57
N GLY A 250 -9.15 0.82 4.87
CA GLY A 250 -10.17 1.12 5.87
C GLY A 250 -11.33 0.14 5.90
N ASN A 251 -12.54 0.69 5.90
CA ASN A 251 -13.78 -0.07 6.05
C ASN A 251 -14.63 -0.02 4.78
N LEU A 252 -15.29 -1.13 4.51
CA LEU A 252 -16.38 -1.20 3.56
C LEU A 252 -17.70 -1.55 4.34
N GLY A 253 -18.52 -0.53 4.57
CA GLY A 253 -19.65 -0.64 5.47
C GLY A 253 -19.25 -0.80 6.95
N LYS A 254 -20.17 -1.36 7.74
CA LYS A 254 -19.99 -1.50 9.20
C LYS A 254 -19.25 -2.76 9.63
N LYS A 255 -19.17 -3.77 8.76
CA LYS A 255 -18.75 -5.13 9.13
C LYS A 255 -17.44 -5.58 8.48
N VAL A 256 -17.12 -5.04 7.31
CA VAL A 256 -15.93 -5.41 6.56
C VAL A 256 -14.85 -4.36 6.80
N TYR A 257 -13.64 -4.79 7.09
CA TYR A 257 -12.45 -3.95 7.10
C TYR A 257 -11.31 -4.70 6.41
N TYR A 258 -10.37 -3.95 5.89
CA TYR A 258 -9.19 -4.46 5.20
C TYR A 258 -8.02 -4.43 6.18
N PRO A 259 -7.58 -5.58 6.71
CA PRO A 259 -6.55 -5.61 7.77
C PRO A 259 -5.20 -5.06 7.30
N GLY A 260 -4.82 -5.32 6.03
CA GLY A 260 -3.56 -4.87 5.46
C GLY A 260 -2.36 -5.36 6.27
N ALA A 261 -2.24 -6.66 6.49
CA ALA A 261 -1.17 -7.20 7.30
C ALA A 261 0.15 -7.25 6.52
N ASN A 262 0.09 -7.64 5.24
CA ASN A 262 1.20 -7.48 4.33
C ASN A 262 1.27 -6.05 3.81
N ASP A 263 0.15 -5.50 3.38
CA ASP A 263 -0.01 -4.16 2.82
C ASP A 263 -0.59 -3.17 3.87
N ASN A 264 0.20 -2.31 4.51
CA ASN A 264 1.65 -2.37 4.63
C ASN A 264 2.03 -2.32 6.12
N ALA A 265 1.31 -3.14 6.97
CA ALA A 265 1.74 -3.30 8.34
C ALA A 265 3.12 -4.00 8.41
N SER A 266 3.48 -4.80 7.40
CA SER A 266 4.77 -5.47 7.30
C SER A 266 5.92 -4.47 7.16
N GLY A 267 5.89 -3.59 6.17
CA GLY A 267 6.91 -2.55 5.98
C GLY A 267 6.96 -1.56 7.16
N THR A 268 5.79 -1.12 7.66
CA THR A 268 5.73 -0.25 8.84
C THR A 268 6.39 -0.90 10.07
N ALA A 269 6.14 -2.18 10.31
CA ALA A 269 6.79 -2.90 11.42
C ALA A 269 8.30 -3.04 11.21
N ALA A 270 8.75 -3.21 9.96
CA ALA A 270 10.17 -3.32 9.64
C ALA A 270 10.92 -2.00 9.93
N ILE A 271 10.39 -0.85 9.49
CA ILE A 271 11.06 0.42 9.78
C ILE A 271 11.11 0.73 11.29
N ILE A 272 10.09 0.33 12.07
CA ILE A 272 10.11 0.48 13.54
C ILE A 272 11.18 -0.42 14.18
N THR A 273 11.36 -1.65 13.67
CA THR A 273 12.38 -2.56 14.21
C THR A 273 13.79 -2.16 13.78
N LEU A 274 13.96 -1.62 12.56
CA LEU A 274 15.21 -1.01 12.11
C LEU A 274 15.58 0.23 12.95
N ALA A 275 14.60 1.08 13.27
CA ALA A 275 14.81 2.23 14.14
C ALA A 275 15.36 1.82 15.52
N LYS A 276 14.77 0.76 16.13
CA LYS A 276 15.28 0.20 17.39
C LYS A 276 16.72 -0.29 17.25
N HIS A 277 17.01 -1.03 16.16
CA HIS A 277 18.37 -1.52 15.94
C HIS A 277 19.40 -0.38 15.91
N TYR A 278 19.11 0.68 15.14
CA TYR A 278 20.04 1.82 15.01
C TYR A 278 20.07 2.72 16.26
N ALA A 279 19.01 2.78 17.05
CA ALA A 279 19.02 3.43 18.36
C ALA A 279 19.95 2.69 19.35
N GLU A 280 19.99 1.36 19.28
CA GLU A 280 20.89 0.52 20.11
C GLU A 280 22.33 0.44 19.55
N HIS A 281 22.49 0.64 18.23
CA HIS A 281 23.77 0.54 17.52
C HIS A 281 23.99 1.79 16.66
N ARG A 282 24.50 2.86 17.32
CA ARG A 282 24.64 4.17 16.72
C ARG A 282 25.30 4.13 15.33
N PRO A 283 24.59 4.60 14.26
CA PRO A 283 25.07 4.53 12.89
C PRO A 283 26.14 5.57 12.58
N GLU A 284 26.77 5.46 11.40
CA GLU A 284 27.75 6.45 10.94
C GLU A 284 27.06 7.77 10.52
N TYR A 285 25.93 7.68 9.79
CA TYR A 285 25.14 8.83 9.34
C TYR A 285 23.79 8.87 10.03
N ASP A 286 23.13 10.01 10.05
CA ASP A 286 21.76 10.15 10.54
C ASP A 286 20.82 9.20 9.81
N MET A 287 19.87 8.61 10.56
CA MET A 287 18.85 7.73 10.03
C MET A 287 17.47 8.33 10.26
N TYR A 288 16.67 8.39 9.22
CA TYR A 288 15.26 8.78 9.31
C TYR A 288 14.37 7.57 8.98
N PHE A 289 13.32 7.39 9.77
CA PHE A 289 12.31 6.36 9.61
C PHE A 289 10.97 7.05 9.47
N VAL A 290 10.37 6.96 8.29
CA VAL A 290 9.16 7.71 7.94
C VAL A 290 8.02 6.75 7.65
N ALA A 291 7.02 6.74 8.53
CA ALA A 291 5.76 6.07 8.25
C ALA A 291 4.81 7.07 7.57
N PHE A 292 4.52 6.85 6.30
CA PHE A 292 3.66 7.71 5.51
C PHE A 292 2.18 7.39 5.72
N SER A 293 1.36 8.43 5.80
CA SER A 293 -0.08 8.35 5.58
C SER A 293 -0.38 8.76 4.14
N GLY A 294 -1.49 8.27 3.60
CA GLY A 294 -1.96 8.73 2.30
C GLY A 294 -1.25 8.11 1.10
N GLU A 295 -0.61 6.96 1.26
CA GLU A 295 -0.10 6.17 0.14
C GLU A 295 -1.24 5.64 -0.69
N ASP A 296 -2.17 4.88 -0.08
CA ASP A 296 -3.42 4.38 -0.67
C ASP A 296 -4.36 5.51 -1.14
N ALA A 297 -4.08 6.74 -0.73
CA ALA A 297 -4.69 7.97 -1.22
C ALA A 297 -3.84 8.66 -2.32
N ASN A 298 -3.15 7.91 -3.14
CA ASN A 298 -2.37 8.38 -4.28
C ASN A 298 -1.07 9.11 -3.89
N LEU A 299 -0.27 8.49 -3.00
CA LEU A 299 1.05 8.93 -2.54
C LEU A 299 1.05 10.32 -1.89
N ARG A 300 -0.05 10.68 -1.18
CA ARG A 300 -0.21 12.05 -0.65
C ARG A 300 0.82 12.39 0.41
N GLY A 301 1.13 11.48 1.32
CA GLY A 301 2.07 11.72 2.41
C GLY A 301 3.51 11.87 1.95
N SER A 302 3.97 11.00 1.07
CA SER A 302 5.32 11.07 0.48
C SER A 302 5.48 12.25 -0.46
N THR A 303 4.44 12.59 -1.24
CA THR A 303 4.42 13.82 -2.05
C THR A 303 4.55 15.05 -1.14
N TRP A 304 3.73 15.13 -0.08
CA TRP A 304 3.78 16.23 0.89
C TRP A 304 5.16 16.34 1.55
N PHE A 305 5.75 15.20 1.95
CA PHE A 305 7.09 15.19 2.53
C PHE A 305 8.14 15.74 1.56
N THR A 306 8.09 15.34 0.28
CA THR A 306 9.07 15.81 -0.71
C THR A 306 8.91 17.29 -1.08
N GLU A 307 7.73 17.88 -0.86
CA GLU A 307 7.45 19.30 -1.01
C GLU A 307 7.80 20.12 0.26
N HIS A 308 7.76 19.48 1.43
CA HIS A 308 8.04 20.07 2.74
C HIS A 308 9.02 19.19 3.53
N PRO A 309 10.23 18.94 3.02
CA PRO A 309 11.12 17.96 3.59
C PRO A 309 11.71 18.39 4.92
N VAL A 310 11.71 17.49 5.91
CA VAL A 310 12.34 17.73 7.24
C VAL A 310 13.87 17.64 7.19
N VAL A 311 14.42 17.08 6.13
CA VAL A 311 15.83 17.03 5.79
C VAL A 311 15.99 17.34 4.30
N PRO A 312 16.97 18.16 3.89
CA PRO A 312 17.19 18.46 2.47
C PRO A 312 17.31 17.18 1.64
N LEU A 313 16.52 17.05 0.57
CA LEU A 313 16.52 15.84 -0.27
C LEU A 313 17.91 15.51 -0.83
N THR A 314 18.75 16.54 -1.03
CA THR A 314 20.16 16.40 -1.48
C THR A 314 21.09 15.79 -0.43
N GLN A 315 20.70 15.74 0.83
CA GLN A 315 21.45 15.08 1.90
C GLN A 315 21.09 13.59 2.05
N ILE A 316 20.05 13.11 1.36
CA ILE A 316 19.67 11.70 1.37
C ILE A 316 20.68 10.91 0.53
N ARG A 317 21.53 10.14 1.20
CA ARG A 317 22.53 9.26 0.58
C ARG A 317 21.88 8.08 -0.14
N TYR A 318 20.80 7.52 0.49
CA TYR A 318 19.94 6.50 -0.09
C TYR A 318 18.63 6.39 0.69
N LEU A 319 17.54 6.09 -0.02
CA LEU A 319 16.23 5.82 0.55
C LEU A 319 15.81 4.38 0.28
N PHE A 320 15.27 3.71 1.29
CA PHE A 320 14.73 2.36 1.24
C PHE A 320 13.23 2.42 1.52
N ASN A 321 12.41 2.17 0.51
CA ASN A 321 10.98 2.01 0.69
C ASN A 321 10.65 0.54 0.87
N LEU A 322 10.01 0.20 1.99
CA LEU A 322 9.64 -1.17 2.34
C LEU A 322 8.12 -1.30 2.28
N ASP A 323 7.65 -2.05 1.30
CA ASP A 323 6.22 -2.23 1.10
C ASP A 323 5.93 -3.69 0.75
N MET A 324 4.94 -4.30 1.43
CA MET A 324 4.55 -5.68 1.23
C MET A 324 5.71 -6.69 1.36
N ILE A 325 6.49 -6.60 2.42
CA ILE A 325 7.63 -7.52 2.70
C ILE A 325 7.26 -8.72 3.58
N GLY A 326 5.98 -9.01 3.72
CA GLY A 326 5.44 -10.08 4.57
C GLY A 326 5.08 -11.36 3.80
N ASP A 327 5.95 -11.83 2.92
CA ASP A 327 5.77 -13.06 2.14
C ASP A 327 7.01 -13.98 2.24
N ASP A 328 6.92 -15.19 1.70
CA ASP A 328 7.99 -16.21 1.68
C ASP A 328 8.60 -16.40 0.28
N ASN A 329 8.41 -15.45 -0.64
CA ASN A 329 8.96 -15.52 -1.98
C ASN A 329 10.51 -15.52 -1.93
N PRO A 330 11.17 -16.51 -2.52
CA PRO A 330 12.63 -16.57 -2.56
C PRO A 330 13.26 -15.51 -3.49
N VAL A 331 12.46 -14.84 -4.31
CA VAL A 331 12.87 -13.74 -5.19
C VAL A 331 12.42 -12.42 -4.58
N GLN A 332 13.34 -11.49 -4.42
CA GLN A 332 13.03 -10.13 -3.98
C GLN A 332 12.78 -9.24 -5.19
N TYR A 333 11.55 -8.73 -5.33
CA TYR A 333 11.24 -7.70 -6.32
C TYR A 333 11.74 -6.33 -5.83
N CYS A 334 12.25 -5.51 -6.76
CA CYS A 334 12.70 -4.16 -6.43
C CYS A 334 12.57 -3.20 -7.62
N GLU A 335 12.35 -1.93 -7.31
CA GLU A 335 12.45 -0.82 -8.26
C GLU A 335 13.54 0.15 -7.79
N VAL A 336 14.35 0.64 -8.72
CA VAL A 336 15.51 1.48 -8.39
C VAL A 336 15.42 2.77 -9.18
N SER A 337 15.53 3.92 -8.51
CA SER A 337 15.58 5.21 -9.19
C SER A 337 16.86 5.34 -10.06
N ASP A 338 16.81 6.16 -11.10
CA ASP A 338 17.98 6.43 -11.94
C ASP A 338 19.21 6.87 -11.12
N ALA A 339 18.98 7.74 -10.13
CA ALA A 339 20.04 8.18 -9.22
C ALA A 339 20.56 7.04 -8.31
N GLY A 340 19.75 6.03 -8.03
CA GLY A 340 20.09 4.87 -7.20
C GLY A 340 20.89 3.80 -7.94
N MET A 341 20.83 3.78 -9.27
CA MET A 341 21.42 2.72 -10.10
C MET A 341 22.93 2.55 -9.91
N ALA A 342 23.67 3.63 -9.68
CA ALA A 342 25.11 3.55 -9.46
C ALA A 342 25.50 2.70 -8.25
N LYS A 343 24.59 2.58 -7.27
CA LYS A 343 24.81 1.81 -6.04
C LYS A 343 24.10 0.45 -6.04
N TYR A 344 23.28 0.15 -7.03
CA TYR A 344 22.56 -1.14 -7.11
C TYR A 344 23.49 -2.37 -7.06
N PRO A 345 24.68 -2.36 -7.67
CA PRO A 345 25.63 -3.49 -7.54
C PRO A 345 26.01 -3.85 -6.10
N LEU A 346 25.90 -2.91 -5.13
CA LEU A 346 26.12 -3.22 -3.71
C LEU A 346 25.04 -4.14 -3.15
N PHE A 347 23.77 -3.97 -3.56
CA PHE A 347 22.68 -4.87 -3.17
C PHE A 347 22.92 -6.28 -3.72
N GLU A 348 23.29 -6.39 -5.00
CA GLU A 348 23.59 -7.69 -5.61
C GLU A 348 24.79 -8.37 -4.93
N GLN A 349 25.80 -7.60 -4.54
CA GLN A 349 26.95 -8.10 -3.80
C GLN A 349 26.54 -8.62 -2.42
N VAL A 350 25.76 -7.84 -1.65
CA VAL A 350 25.26 -8.24 -0.33
C VAL A 350 24.42 -9.51 -0.45
N ASN A 351 23.48 -9.54 -1.41
CA ASN A 351 22.62 -10.69 -1.63
C ASN A 351 23.44 -11.96 -1.91
N ARG A 352 24.39 -11.87 -2.83
CA ARG A 352 25.25 -13.01 -3.22
C ARG A 352 26.14 -13.49 -2.07
N GLU A 353 26.77 -12.56 -1.33
CA GLU A 353 27.70 -12.90 -0.25
C GLU A 353 27.01 -13.53 0.95
N GLN A 354 25.76 -13.14 1.23
CA GLN A 354 24.99 -13.60 2.38
C GLN A 354 23.93 -14.66 2.02
N GLY A 355 23.70 -14.93 0.74
CA GLY A 355 22.72 -15.92 0.27
C GLY A 355 21.29 -15.62 0.75
N LEU A 356 20.84 -14.35 0.62
CA LEU A 356 19.58 -13.89 1.22
C LEU A 356 18.37 -14.26 0.37
N PHE A 357 18.45 -14.01 -0.93
CA PHE A 357 17.41 -14.31 -1.91
C PHE A 357 18.04 -15.04 -3.10
N GLU A 358 17.26 -15.85 -3.80
CA GLU A 358 17.71 -16.51 -5.04
C GLU A 358 18.11 -15.48 -6.10
N SER A 359 17.33 -14.38 -6.18
CA SER A 359 17.64 -13.24 -7.06
C SER A 359 17.00 -11.96 -6.56
N LEU A 360 17.54 -10.83 -7.00
CA LEU A 360 16.90 -9.52 -6.94
C LEU A 360 16.29 -9.25 -8.32
N ASN A 361 14.97 -9.26 -8.42
CA ASN A 361 14.26 -9.04 -9.68
C ASN A 361 13.91 -7.55 -9.82
N ARG A 362 14.62 -6.85 -10.71
CA ARG A 362 14.44 -5.42 -10.89
C ARG A 362 13.37 -5.12 -11.95
N GLY A 363 12.28 -4.49 -11.52
CA GLY A 363 11.26 -3.90 -12.38
C GLY A 363 11.58 -2.49 -12.85
N ASP A 364 10.71 -1.95 -13.68
CA ASP A 364 10.75 -0.56 -14.11
C ASP A 364 10.20 0.35 -13.00
N LEU A 365 10.75 1.58 -12.90
CA LEU A 365 10.28 2.57 -11.94
C LEU A 365 8.82 2.96 -12.23
N ALA A 366 7.94 2.81 -11.26
CA ALA A 366 6.51 3.11 -11.37
C ALA A 366 6.00 3.95 -10.19
N ALA A 367 4.88 4.67 -10.41
CA ALA A 367 4.20 5.45 -9.37
C ALA A 367 3.25 4.56 -8.56
N ASN A 368 3.79 3.50 -7.95
CA ASN A 368 3.07 2.44 -7.27
C ASN A 368 3.35 2.38 -5.75
N SER A 369 4.34 3.12 -5.23
CA SER A 369 4.60 3.28 -3.80
C SER A 369 5.40 4.54 -3.49
N ASP A 370 5.67 4.82 -2.22
CA ASP A 370 6.20 6.08 -1.67
C ASP A 370 7.63 6.45 -2.12
N HIS A 371 8.37 5.56 -2.74
CA HIS A 371 9.68 5.86 -3.34
C HIS A 371 9.57 6.80 -4.54
N TYR A 372 8.44 6.75 -5.27
CA TYR A 372 8.28 7.45 -6.55
C TYR A 372 8.41 8.97 -6.45
N PRO A 373 7.76 9.69 -5.50
CA PRO A 373 7.93 11.13 -5.34
C PRO A 373 9.37 11.56 -5.08
N PHE A 374 10.18 10.72 -4.45
CA PHE A 374 11.61 10.94 -4.24
C PHE A 374 12.43 10.65 -5.51
N ALA A 375 12.14 9.54 -6.18
CA ALA A 375 12.82 9.12 -7.40
C ALA A 375 12.77 10.20 -8.49
N VAL A 376 11.57 10.76 -8.74
CA VAL A 376 11.40 11.83 -9.76
C VAL A 376 12.04 13.16 -9.38
N ARG A 377 12.48 13.32 -8.11
CA ARG A 377 13.24 14.47 -7.62
C ARG A 377 14.75 14.18 -7.53
N GLY A 378 15.20 13.06 -8.11
CA GLY A 378 16.60 12.70 -8.20
C GLY A 378 17.22 12.12 -6.91
N VAL A 379 16.40 11.69 -5.96
CA VAL A 379 16.89 11.01 -4.75
C VAL A 379 17.27 9.56 -5.10
N PRO A 380 18.48 9.10 -4.70
CA PRO A 380 18.84 7.69 -4.82
C PRO A 380 17.93 6.83 -3.94
N CYS A 381 17.13 5.93 -4.53
CA CYS A 381 16.23 5.09 -3.77
C CYS A 381 16.05 3.70 -4.38
N ILE A 382 15.64 2.78 -3.50
CA ILE A 382 15.16 1.45 -3.85
C ILE A 382 13.82 1.21 -3.16
N PHE A 383 12.88 0.65 -3.89
CA PHE A 383 11.67 0.05 -3.37
C PHE A 383 11.85 -1.47 -3.31
N LEU A 384 11.53 -2.06 -2.18
CA LEU A 384 11.62 -3.49 -1.91
C LEU A 384 10.22 -4.03 -1.61
N GLU A 385 9.80 -5.02 -2.40
CA GLU A 385 8.53 -5.73 -2.31
C GLU A 385 8.79 -7.23 -2.55
N ASN A 386 8.15 -8.12 -1.79
CA ASN A 386 8.41 -9.56 -1.95
C ASN A 386 7.75 -10.16 -3.20
N GLN A 387 6.65 -9.59 -3.66
CA GLN A 387 5.99 -9.94 -4.92
C GLN A 387 5.50 -8.67 -5.57
N GLU A 388 5.54 -8.59 -6.89
CA GLU A 388 4.86 -7.54 -7.62
C GLU A 388 3.39 -7.46 -7.17
N GLY A 389 2.96 -6.33 -6.60
CA GLY A 389 1.76 -6.11 -5.78
C GLY A 389 0.53 -6.92 -6.14
N SER A 390 0.14 -6.93 -7.43
CA SER A 390 -1.02 -7.69 -7.91
C SER A 390 -0.84 -9.21 -7.89
N ALA A 391 0.38 -9.72 -7.79
CA ALA A 391 0.67 -11.15 -7.71
C ALA A 391 0.40 -11.72 -6.31
N PHE A 392 0.37 -10.88 -5.26
CA PHE A 392 -0.05 -11.31 -3.92
C PHE A 392 -1.56 -11.64 -3.92
N PRO A 393 -1.94 -12.90 -3.65
CA PRO A 393 -3.33 -13.35 -3.86
C PRO A 393 -4.36 -12.65 -2.97
N PHE A 394 -3.91 -12.05 -1.87
CA PHE A 394 -4.77 -11.34 -0.91
C PHE A 394 -4.69 -9.81 -1.01
N TYR A 395 -3.94 -9.31 -2.01
CA TYR A 395 -3.76 -7.88 -2.23
C TYR A 395 -5.11 -7.16 -2.34
N HIS A 396 -5.29 -6.13 -1.52
CA HIS A 396 -6.49 -5.30 -1.46
C HIS A 396 -7.78 -6.10 -1.18
N THR A 397 -7.69 -7.14 -0.36
CA THR A 397 -8.83 -7.94 0.09
C THR A 397 -8.90 -8.01 1.63
N PRO A 398 -10.09 -8.33 2.20
CA PRO A 398 -10.21 -8.57 3.64
C PRO A 398 -9.37 -9.76 4.16
N ASN A 399 -8.80 -10.54 3.26
CA ASN A 399 -7.99 -11.72 3.58
C ASN A 399 -6.49 -11.40 3.75
N ASP A 400 -6.04 -10.18 3.46
CA ASP A 400 -4.70 -9.76 3.87
C ASP A 400 -4.65 -9.54 5.38
N ASN A 401 -4.40 -10.60 6.12
CA ASN A 401 -4.40 -10.61 7.59
C ASN A 401 -3.26 -11.47 8.13
N VAL A 402 -3.04 -11.45 9.46
CA VAL A 402 -1.92 -12.16 10.11
C VAL A 402 -1.85 -13.66 9.89
N LYS A 403 -2.91 -14.29 9.34
CA LYS A 403 -2.89 -15.74 9.03
C LYS A 403 -2.36 -16.02 7.63
N THR A 404 -2.40 -15.03 6.76
CA THR A 404 -1.95 -15.11 5.37
C THR A 404 -0.56 -14.52 5.16
N VAL A 405 -0.10 -13.65 6.07
CA VAL A 405 1.26 -13.11 6.07
C VAL A 405 2.28 -14.17 6.43
N ARG A 406 3.36 -14.22 5.70
CA ARG A 406 4.60 -14.93 6.00
C ARG A 406 5.62 -13.96 6.60
N PHE A 407 6.58 -14.49 7.32
CA PHE A 407 7.57 -13.65 7.99
C PHE A 407 9.00 -14.04 7.63
N ASP A 408 9.14 -14.87 6.61
CA ASP A 408 10.41 -15.48 6.22
C ASP A 408 11.34 -14.47 5.55
N SER A 409 10.78 -13.49 4.82
CA SER A 409 11.56 -12.43 4.14
C SER A 409 12.04 -11.31 5.07
N TYR A 410 11.52 -11.22 6.31
CA TYR A 410 11.90 -10.15 7.23
C TYR A 410 13.42 -10.09 7.49
N GLU A 411 14.01 -11.21 7.86
CA GLU A 411 15.44 -11.27 8.15
C GLU A 411 16.32 -11.06 6.90
N PRO A 412 16.03 -11.67 5.74
CA PRO A 412 16.73 -11.38 4.50
C PRO A 412 16.68 -9.91 4.09
N VAL A 413 15.51 -9.26 4.12
CA VAL A 413 15.38 -7.83 3.80
C VAL A 413 16.18 -6.98 4.77
N PHE A 414 16.09 -7.26 6.06
CA PHE A 414 16.82 -6.55 7.11
C PHE A 414 18.34 -6.64 6.88
N LYS A 415 18.87 -7.85 6.61
CA LYS A 415 20.27 -8.07 6.31
C LYS A 415 20.71 -7.40 5.01
N LEU A 416 19.86 -7.38 4.00
CA LEU A 416 20.13 -6.75 2.71
C LEU A 416 20.37 -5.24 2.87
N VAL A 417 19.44 -4.54 3.53
CA VAL A 417 19.54 -3.08 3.70
C VAL A 417 20.67 -2.69 4.65
N MET A 418 20.88 -3.43 5.75
CA MET A 418 21.99 -3.18 6.67
C MET A 418 23.35 -3.44 6.02
N GLY A 419 23.47 -4.54 5.29
CA GLY A 419 24.69 -4.89 4.57
C GLY A 419 25.04 -3.87 3.48
N PHE A 420 24.05 -3.28 2.82
CA PHE A 420 24.26 -2.16 1.90
C PHE A 420 24.79 -0.94 2.65
N ILE A 421 24.13 -0.49 3.72
CA ILE A 421 24.52 0.69 4.49
C ILE A 421 25.94 0.55 5.04
N GLU A 422 26.30 -0.62 5.56
CA GLU A 422 27.66 -0.87 6.06
C GLU A 422 28.73 -0.64 4.98
N ARG A 423 28.45 -1.03 3.74
CA ARG A 423 29.38 -0.85 2.62
C ARG A 423 29.40 0.57 2.08
N ASP A 424 28.24 1.21 1.97
CA ASP A 424 28.11 2.58 1.44
C ASP A 424 28.66 3.63 2.42
N SER A 425 28.74 3.31 3.72
CA SER A 425 29.25 4.20 4.76
C SER A 425 30.77 4.18 4.91
N ARG A 426 31.46 3.22 4.28
CA ARG A 426 32.94 3.11 4.29
C ARG A 426 33.54 4.06 3.27
#